data_645897d5b40983151c7761c53dd2095d
#
_entry.id   645897d5b40983151c7761c53dd2095d
#
_cell.length_a   1.000
_cell.length_b   1.000
_cell.length_c   1.000
_cell.angle_alpha   90.00
_cell.angle_beta   90.00
_cell.angle_gamma   90.00
#
_symmetry.space_group_name_H-M   'P 1'
#
loop_
_entity.id
_entity.type
_entity.pdbx_description
1 polymer ?
#
loop_
_entity_poly.entity_id
_entity_poly.type
_entity_poly.pdbx_seq_one_letter_code
_entity_poly.pdbx_strand_id
1 'polypeptide(L)'
;MCNQKILLLDDNKDLLQIVQIILKGQGYETVLASCIEEATQKIRIHNPALILMDVFISDQDGREFCNQLKHDGETSNIRVIMMSGYDNSLGLMSQVSADDFMQKPFDYTDLLNRVQQQMIFSNQALA
;
A
#
# COMPACT_ATOMS: atom_id res chain seq x y z
N MET A 1 -1.34 -20.32 7.49
CA MET A 1 -0.97 -19.14 8.27
C MET A 1 -1.28 -17.86 7.50
N CYS A 2 -1.68 -16.83 8.22
CA CYS A 2 -2.02 -15.56 7.59
C CYS A 2 -0.76 -14.78 7.22
N ASN A 3 -0.73 -14.22 6.01
CA ASN A 3 0.33 -13.32 5.58
C ASN A 3 0.07 -11.95 6.20
N GLN A 4 1.02 -11.43 6.96
CA GLN A 4 0.89 -10.13 7.63
C GLN A 4 1.99 -9.15 7.22
N LYS A 5 2.58 -9.34 6.05
CA LYS A 5 3.58 -8.42 5.53
C LYS A 5 2.91 -7.28 4.77
N ILE A 6 3.33 -6.07 5.06
CA ILE A 6 2.84 -4.86 4.42
C ILE A 6 4.02 -4.10 3.83
N LEU A 7 3.96 -3.80 2.55
CA LEU A 7 4.95 -2.97 1.89
C LEU A 7 4.49 -1.51 1.94
N LEU A 8 5.35 -0.63 2.42
CA LEU A 8 5.11 0.80 2.50
C LEU A 8 5.93 1.49 1.41
N LEU A 9 5.28 2.11 0.45
CA LEU A 9 5.93 2.74 -0.71
C LEU A 9 5.61 4.22 -0.74
N ASP A 10 6.61 5.04 -0.37
CA ASP A 10 6.48 6.49 -0.33
C ASP A 10 7.89 7.06 -0.34
N ASP A 11 8.10 8.22 -0.98
CA ASP A 11 9.42 8.87 -0.98
C ASP A 11 9.63 9.73 0.28
N ASN A 12 8.62 9.90 1.11
CA ASN A 12 8.73 10.61 2.38
C ASN A 12 9.19 9.62 3.47
N LYS A 13 10.47 9.67 3.78
CA LYS A 13 11.07 8.71 4.73
C LYS A 13 10.55 8.88 6.15
N ASP A 14 10.22 10.10 6.56
CA ASP A 14 9.67 10.35 7.89
C ASP A 14 8.30 9.69 8.03
N LEU A 15 7.46 9.83 7.01
CA LEU A 15 6.15 9.20 6.99
C LEU A 15 6.28 7.67 7.05
N LEU A 16 7.20 7.10 6.27
CA LEU A 16 7.44 5.65 6.28
C LEU A 16 7.79 5.16 7.68
N GLN A 17 8.67 5.88 8.39
CA GLN A 17 9.07 5.49 9.73
C GLN A 17 7.90 5.53 10.72
N ILE A 18 7.09 6.59 10.64
CA ILE A 18 5.94 6.73 11.52
C ILE A 18 4.93 5.61 11.28
N VAL A 19 4.59 5.35 10.02
CA VAL A 19 3.64 4.30 9.68
C VAL A 19 4.17 2.93 10.07
N GLN A 20 5.48 2.71 9.88
CA GLN A 20 6.10 1.46 10.28
C GLN A 20 5.96 1.20 11.78
N ILE A 21 6.21 2.22 12.61
CA ILE A 21 6.08 2.10 14.06
C ILE A 21 4.64 1.73 14.43
N ILE A 22 3.68 2.41 13.82
CA ILE A 22 2.26 2.18 14.07
C ILE A 22 1.87 0.74 13.74
N LEU A 23 2.27 0.27 12.56
CA LEU A 23 1.88 -1.06 12.09
C LEU A 23 2.59 -2.18 12.85
N LYS A 24 3.85 -1.99 13.19
CA LYS A 24 4.58 -2.96 14.01
C LYS A 24 3.94 -3.09 15.38
N GLY A 25 3.44 -2.00 15.94
CA GLY A 25 2.75 -2.05 17.22
C GLY A 25 1.49 -2.90 17.20
N GLN A 26 0.94 -3.17 16.02
CA GLN A 26 -0.23 -4.02 15.84
C GLN A 26 0.13 -5.44 15.39
N GLY A 27 1.41 -5.76 15.35
CA GLY A 27 1.87 -7.11 15.00
C GLY A 27 2.11 -7.35 13.51
N TYR A 28 2.02 -6.32 12.68
CA TYR A 28 2.30 -6.48 11.24
C TYR A 28 3.80 -6.39 10.96
N GLU A 29 4.27 -7.19 10.00
CA GLU A 29 5.60 -7.05 9.45
C GLU A 29 5.59 -6.00 8.36
N THR A 30 6.59 -5.13 8.33
CA THR A 30 6.65 -4.05 7.36
C THR A 30 7.92 -4.12 6.52
N VAL A 31 7.78 -3.77 5.25
CA VAL A 31 8.88 -3.65 4.30
C VAL A 31 8.78 -2.25 3.69
N LEU A 32 9.89 -1.52 3.65
CA LEU A 32 9.90 -0.14 3.18
C LEU A 32 10.51 -0.03 1.79
N ALA A 33 9.92 0.82 0.95
CA ALA A 33 10.48 1.16 -0.35
C ALA A 33 10.25 2.64 -0.60
N SER A 34 11.24 3.32 -1.17
CA SER A 34 11.18 4.75 -1.43
C SER A 34 11.01 5.08 -2.91
N CYS A 35 11.02 4.08 -3.79
CA CYS A 35 10.78 4.24 -5.21
C CYS A 35 10.17 2.96 -5.79
N ILE A 36 9.61 3.07 -6.99
CA ILE A 36 8.92 1.95 -7.63
C ILE A 36 9.87 0.81 -7.95
N GLU A 37 11.10 1.12 -8.36
CA GLU A 37 12.09 0.09 -8.65
C GLU A 37 12.39 -0.75 -7.41
N GLU A 38 12.63 -0.10 -6.28
CA GLU A 38 12.88 -0.78 -5.01
C GLU A 38 11.67 -1.62 -4.61
N ALA A 39 10.45 -1.06 -4.77
CA ALA A 39 9.22 -1.77 -4.45
C ALA A 39 9.07 -3.03 -5.29
N THR A 40 9.38 -2.96 -6.59
CA THR A 40 9.28 -4.11 -7.49
C THR A 40 10.15 -5.25 -7.00
N GLN A 41 11.39 -4.96 -6.61
CA GLN A 41 12.30 -5.97 -6.09
C GLN A 41 11.79 -6.58 -4.79
N LYS A 42 11.31 -5.75 -3.88
CA LYS A 42 10.84 -6.20 -2.56
C LYS A 42 9.54 -6.97 -2.64
N ILE A 43 8.68 -6.66 -3.60
CA ILE A 43 7.47 -7.44 -3.83
C ILE A 43 7.83 -8.88 -4.19
N ARG A 44 8.82 -9.08 -5.05
CA ARG A 44 9.26 -10.42 -5.44
C ARG A 44 9.86 -11.20 -4.28
N ILE A 45 10.62 -10.51 -3.43
CA ILE A 45 11.32 -11.16 -2.32
C ILE A 45 10.36 -11.50 -1.18
N HIS A 46 9.47 -10.56 -0.84
CA HIS A 46 8.68 -10.64 0.39
C HIS A 46 7.23 -11.07 0.15
N ASN A 47 6.72 -10.94 -1.07
CA ASN A 47 5.34 -11.27 -1.40
C ASN A 47 4.34 -10.69 -0.37
N PRO A 48 4.25 -9.36 -0.24
CA PRO A 48 3.41 -8.77 0.80
C PRO A 48 1.93 -9.03 0.53
N ALA A 49 1.13 -9.03 1.59
CA ALA A 49 -0.32 -9.15 1.46
C ALA A 49 -0.97 -7.82 1.09
N LEU A 50 -0.33 -6.71 1.46
CA LEU A 50 -0.87 -5.37 1.29
C LEU A 50 0.25 -4.40 0.93
N ILE A 51 -0.05 -3.45 0.06
CA ILE A 51 0.84 -2.34 -0.28
C ILE A 51 0.12 -1.04 0.05
N LEU A 52 0.76 -0.19 0.87
CA LEU A 52 0.37 1.20 1.05
C LEU A 52 1.26 2.04 0.17
N MET A 53 0.69 2.74 -0.82
CA MET A 53 1.53 3.52 -1.73
C MET A 53 0.96 4.90 -1.97
N ASP A 54 1.86 5.88 -2.15
CA ASP A 54 1.51 7.23 -2.54
C ASP A 54 1.13 7.29 -4.02
N VAL A 55 0.37 8.29 -4.40
CA VAL A 55 0.02 8.55 -5.80
C VAL A 55 1.27 8.96 -6.59
N PHE A 56 2.09 9.83 -6.03
CA PHE A 56 3.32 10.27 -6.70
C PHE A 56 4.53 9.87 -5.85
N ILE A 57 5.43 9.09 -6.43
CA ILE A 57 6.60 8.53 -5.76
C ILE A 57 7.82 8.90 -6.58
N SER A 58 8.64 9.84 -6.09
CA SER A 58 9.89 10.28 -6.78
C SER A 58 9.63 10.57 -8.25
N ASP A 59 8.68 11.45 -8.54
CA ASP A 59 8.26 11.85 -9.89
C ASP A 59 7.63 10.75 -10.74
N GLN A 60 7.35 9.60 -10.14
CA GLN A 60 6.68 8.50 -10.84
C GLN A 60 5.22 8.41 -10.39
N ASP A 61 4.36 7.92 -11.30
CA ASP A 61 2.93 7.81 -11.05
C ASP A 61 2.60 6.45 -10.42
N GLY A 62 2.27 6.47 -9.14
CA GLY A 62 1.90 5.24 -8.41
C GLY A 62 0.63 4.59 -8.93
N ARG A 63 -0.26 5.37 -9.58
CA ARG A 63 -1.50 4.81 -10.13
C ARG A 63 -1.21 3.83 -11.26
N GLU A 64 -0.25 4.16 -12.11
CA GLU A 64 0.16 3.28 -13.19
C GLU A 64 0.77 1.99 -12.63
N PHE A 65 1.63 2.11 -11.63
CA PHE A 65 2.21 0.96 -10.98
C PHE A 65 1.14 0.07 -10.34
N CYS A 66 0.17 0.67 -9.67
CA CYS A 66 -0.94 -0.08 -9.08
C CYS A 66 -1.69 -0.87 -10.14
N ASN A 67 -2.02 -0.23 -11.27
CA ASN A 67 -2.73 -0.91 -12.34
C ASN A 67 -1.92 -2.05 -12.94
N GLN A 68 -0.61 -1.88 -13.08
CA GLN A 68 0.28 -2.96 -13.53
C GLN A 68 0.24 -4.13 -12.58
N LEU A 69 0.32 -3.88 -11.27
CA LEU A 69 0.25 -4.95 -10.27
C LEU A 69 -1.07 -5.72 -10.36
N LYS A 70 -2.17 -5.01 -10.55
CA LYS A 70 -3.49 -5.65 -10.59
C LYS A 70 -3.75 -6.43 -11.87
N HIS A 71 -3.03 -6.13 -12.94
CA HIS A 71 -3.16 -6.86 -14.20
C HIS A 71 -2.17 -8.01 -14.37
N ASP A 72 -1.17 -8.10 -13.49
CA ASP A 72 -0.20 -9.20 -13.51
C ASP A 72 -0.73 -10.32 -12.61
N GLY A 73 -0.82 -11.53 -13.17
CA GLY A 73 -1.35 -12.67 -12.43
C GLY A 73 -0.58 -13.02 -11.17
N GLU A 74 0.71 -12.69 -11.10
CA GLU A 74 1.53 -12.98 -9.94
C GLU A 74 1.29 -12.00 -8.79
N THR A 75 0.81 -10.79 -9.08
CA THR A 75 0.64 -9.73 -8.08
C THR A 75 -0.81 -9.27 -7.93
N SER A 76 -1.73 -9.78 -8.74
CA SER A 76 -3.12 -9.30 -8.76
C SER A 76 -3.84 -9.53 -7.43
N ASN A 77 -3.41 -10.48 -6.62
CA ASN A 77 -4.01 -10.77 -5.32
C ASN A 77 -3.50 -9.87 -4.20
N ILE A 78 -2.44 -9.09 -4.43
CA ILE A 78 -1.94 -8.16 -3.42
C ILE A 78 -2.92 -7.00 -3.29
N ARG A 79 -3.36 -6.72 -2.06
CA ARG A 79 -4.27 -5.61 -1.80
C ARG A 79 -3.48 -4.30 -1.85
N VAL A 80 -4.11 -3.24 -2.32
CA VAL A 80 -3.45 -1.93 -2.46
C VAL A 80 -4.31 -0.84 -1.86
N ILE A 81 -3.73 -0.05 -0.96
CA ILE A 81 -4.32 1.20 -0.47
C ILE A 81 -3.48 2.34 -1.04
N MET A 82 -4.11 3.24 -1.80
CA MET A 82 -3.45 4.43 -2.32
C MET A 82 -3.62 5.59 -1.36
N MET A 83 -2.57 6.37 -1.17
CA MET A 83 -2.56 7.56 -0.32
C MET A 83 -2.37 8.80 -1.18
N SER A 84 -3.10 9.87 -0.89
CA SER A 84 -2.99 11.12 -1.65
C SER A 84 -3.09 12.34 -0.74
N GLY A 85 -2.27 13.35 -1.04
CA GLY A 85 -2.29 14.62 -0.31
C GLY A 85 -3.13 15.71 -0.96
N TYR A 86 -3.77 15.44 -2.10
CA TYR A 86 -4.52 16.47 -2.83
C TYR A 86 -6.01 16.17 -2.83
N ASP A 87 -6.81 17.21 -2.56
CA ASP A 87 -8.27 17.06 -2.51
C ASP A 87 -8.87 16.60 -3.83
N ASN A 88 -8.34 17.08 -4.95
CA ASN A 88 -8.84 16.73 -6.27
C ASN A 88 -8.38 15.36 -6.76
N SER A 89 -7.57 14.67 -5.98
CA SER A 89 -7.08 13.35 -6.36
C SER A 89 -8.19 12.30 -6.37
N LEU A 90 -9.30 12.53 -5.70
CA LEU A 90 -10.43 11.60 -5.72
C LEU A 90 -10.96 11.38 -7.14
N GLY A 91 -11.03 12.44 -7.96
CA GLY A 91 -11.41 12.31 -9.35
C GLY A 91 -10.41 11.51 -10.19
N LEU A 92 -9.12 11.66 -9.87
CA LEU A 92 -8.06 10.90 -10.54
C LEU A 92 -8.05 9.44 -10.11
N MET A 93 -8.50 9.17 -8.89
CA MET A 93 -8.51 7.81 -8.33
C MET A 93 -9.61 6.93 -8.91
N SER A 94 -10.64 7.51 -9.54
CA SER A 94 -11.75 6.73 -10.09
C SER A 94 -11.31 5.75 -11.17
N GLN A 95 -10.15 5.97 -11.78
CA GLN A 95 -9.62 5.12 -12.85
C GLN A 95 -8.53 4.15 -12.37
N VAL A 96 -8.30 4.08 -11.06
CA VAL A 96 -7.26 3.26 -10.49
C VAL A 96 -7.87 2.00 -9.88
N SER A 97 -7.22 0.87 -10.09
CA SER A 97 -7.69 -0.43 -9.62
C SER A 97 -7.32 -0.72 -8.17
N ALA A 98 -7.01 0.30 -7.37
CA ALA A 98 -6.70 0.12 -5.96
C ALA A 98 -7.92 -0.38 -5.19
N ASP A 99 -7.65 -1.07 -4.07
CA ASP A 99 -8.70 -1.65 -3.25
C ASP A 99 -9.30 -0.64 -2.26
N ASP A 100 -8.52 0.38 -1.90
CA ASP A 100 -8.97 1.45 -1.00
C ASP A 100 -8.12 2.70 -1.23
N PHE A 101 -8.61 3.82 -0.74
CA PHE A 101 -7.96 5.13 -0.87
C PHE A 101 -7.96 5.82 0.47
N MET A 102 -6.87 6.54 0.79
CA MET A 102 -6.74 7.28 2.02
C MET A 102 -6.14 8.64 1.74
N GLN A 103 -6.74 9.70 2.30
CA GLN A 103 -6.26 11.06 2.08
C GLN A 103 -5.25 11.44 3.15
N LYS A 104 -4.17 12.11 2.74
CA LYS A 104 -3.18 12.67 3.67
C LYS A 104 -3.61 14.10 4.05
N PRO A 105 -3.37 14.54 5.27
CA PRO A 105 -2.93 13.76 6.42
C PRO A 105 -4.05 12.83 6.91
N PHE A 106 -3.69 11.64 7.33
CA PHE A 106 -4.66 10.67 7.80
C PHE A 106 -4.57 10.51 9.31
N ASP A 107 -5.70 10.10 9.87
CA ASP A 107 -5.81 9.76 11.27
C ASP A 107 -5.23 8.35 11.49
N TYR A 108 -4.47 8.19 12.55
CA TYR A 108 -3.95 6.92 13.02
C TYR A 108 -5.04 5.83 13.09
N THR A 109 -6.22 6.16 13.64
CA THR A 109 -7.33 5.21 13.73
C THR A 109 -7.85 4.81 12.35
N ASP A 110 -7.96 5.76 11.42
CA ASP A 110 -8.41 5.49 10.07
C ASP A 110 -7.42 4.57 9.35
N LEU A 111 -6.12 4.85 9.50
CA LEU A 111 -5.07 3.99 8.93
C LEU A 111 -5.22 2.55 9.40
N LEU A 112 -5.33 2.34 10.71
CA LEU A 112 -5.42 0.99 11.26
C LEU A 112 -6.69 0.26 10.83
N ASN A 113 -7.81 0.96 10.78
CA ASN A 113 -9.07 0.35 10.34
C ASN A 113 -9.01 -0.08 8.88
N ARG A 114 -8.45 0.74 8.00
CA ARG A 114 -8.33 0.41 6.59
C ARG A 114 -7.36 -0.73 6.36
N VAL A 115 -6.23 -0.72 7.05
CA VAL A 115 -5.24 -1.80 6.96
C VAL A 115 -5.87 -3.11 7.43
N GLN A 116 -6.53 -3.11 8.58
CA GLN A 116 -7.16 -4.30 9.12
C GLN A 116 -8.18 -4.88 8.15
N GLN A 117 -9.01 -4.03 7.55
CA GLN A 117 -10.02 -4.46 6.59
C GLN A 117 -9.38 -5.14 5.38
N GLN A 118 -8.33 -4.55 4.81
CA GLN A 118 -7.67 -5.13 3.64
C GLN A 118 -6.92 -6.41 3.98
N MET A 119 -6.35 -6.51 5.18
CA MET A 119 -5.67 -7.72 5.61
C MET A 119 -6.65 -8.87 5.79
N ILE A 120 -7.84 -8.61 6.28
CA ILE A 120 -8.90 -9.63 6.39
C ILE A 120 -9.27 -10.14 4.99
N PHE A 121 -9.49 -9.24 4.02
CA PHE A 121 -9.82 -9.64 2.65
C PHE A 121 -8.70 -10.44 2.01
N SER A 122 -7.45 -10.02 2.20
CA SER A 122 -6.29 -10.73 1.65
C SER A 122 -6.21 -12.15 2.18
N ASN A 123 -6.37 -12.33 3.49
CA ASN A 123 -6.26 -13.64 4.11
C ASN A 123 -7.45 -14.53 3.75
N GLN A 124 -8.64 -13.98 3.54
CA GLN A 124 -9.78 -14.73 3.05
C GLN A 124 -9.54 -15.22 1.63
N ALA A 125 -8.91 -14.41 0.79
CA ALA A 125 -8.61 -14.79 -0.59
C ALA A 125 -7.60 -15.95 -0.63
N LEU A 126 -6.75 -16.08 0.39
CA LEU A 126 -5.76 -17.16 0.48
C LEU A 126 -6.34 -18.45 1.06
N ALA A 127 -7.48 -18.34 1.70
CA ALA A 127 -8.15 -19.50 2.23
C ALA A 127 -8.96 -20.19 1.15
#